data_28d7e03ed279db68ef9faf1773cb2d99
#
_entry.id   28d7e03ed279db68ef9faf1773cb2d99
#
_cell.length_a   1.000
_cell.length_b   1.000
_cell.length_c   1.000
_cell.angle_alpha   90.00
_cell.angle_beta   90.00
_cell.angle_gamma   90.00
#
_symmetry.space_group_name_H-M   'P 1'
#
loop_
_entity.id
_entity.type
_entity.pdbx_description
1 polymer ?
#
loop_
_entity_poly.entity_id
_entity_poly.type
_entity_poly.pdbx_seq_one_letter_code
_entity_poly.pdbx_strand_id
1 'polypeptide(L)'
;MANTEPLRVVPIGADQGDAVWPLSIEAGWNQNVTDWRFMLSAGRGFGCRGADGTWEASSLVLPLGQRLAWISMVLVTKARRRGGLGTGLLKRCIEEVTASGAVAGLDATEQGRPIYLQLGFHDLYTISRWHLDNMAKAAVPPPHGITLRPAGIADLPRLALYDRPFSGMERPLR
;
A
#
# COMPACT_ATOMS: atom_id res chain seq x y z
N MET A 1 -6.53 -26.23 21.50
CA MET A 1 -6.25 -26.63 20.10
C MET A 1 -6.74 -25.49 19.22
N ALA A 2 -5.84 -24.78 18.55
CA ALA A 2 -6.22 -23.69 17.65
C ALA A 2 -6.94 -24.32 16.45
N ASN A 3 -8.19 -23.93 16.25
CA ASN A 3 -9.00 -24.33 15.09
C ASN A 3 -8.33 -23.73 13.84
N THR A 4 -7.55 -24.53 13.14
CA THR A 4 -6.86 -24.12 11.92
C THR A 4 -7.82 -24.34 10.74
N GLU A 5 -8.90 -23.55 10.69
CA GLU A 5 -9.61 -23.44 9.41
C GLU A 5 -8.63 -22.94 8.35
N PRO A 6 -8.66 -23.54 7.14
CA PRO A 6 -7.78 -23.13 6.07
C PRO A 6 -8.02 -21.64 5.77
N LEU A 7 -6.95 -20.89 5.62
CA LEU A 7 -6.96 -19.47 5.30
C LEU A 7 -7.74 -19.24 4.00
N ARG A 8 -8.97 -18.76 4.11
CA ARG A 8 -9.79 -18.44 2.94
C ARG A 8 -9.50 -17.02 2.48
N VAL A 9 -8.55 -16.88 1.57
CA VAL A 9 -8.24 -15.61 0.91
C VAL A 9 -9.26 -15.37 -0.20
N VAL A 10 -9.88 -14.19 -0.19
CA VAL A 10 -10.82 -13.75 -1.22
C VAL A 10 -10.39 -12.41 -1.79
N PRO A 11 -10.75 -12.10 -3.07
CA PRO A 11 -10.51 -10.79 -3.65
C PRO A 11 -11.28 -9.70 -2.90
N ILE A 12 -10.70 -8.49 -2.86
CA ILE A 12 -11.36 -7.27 -2.41
C ILE A 12 -11.68 -6.43 -3.65
N GLY A 13 -12.96 -6.21 -3.92
CA GLY A 13 -13.41 -5.41 -5.06
C GLY A 13 -13.18 -3.90 -4.85
N ALA A 14 -13.14 -3.15 -5.95
CA ALA A 14 -12.94 -1.70 -5.91
C ALA A 14 -14.06 -0.94 -5.17
N ASP A 15 -15.26 -1.51 -5.13
CA ASP A 15 -16.44 -1.01 -4.42
C ASP A 15 -16.40 -1.25 -2.91
N GLN A 16 -15.42 -2.02 -2.41
CA GLN A 16 -15.34 -2.43 -1.01
C GLN A 16 -14.41 -1.56 -0.16
N GLY A 17 -13.98 -0.41 -0.68
CA GLY A 17 -13.08 0.50 0.04
C GLY A 17 -13.59 0.91 1.43
N ASP A 18 -14.89 1.18 1.56
CA ASP A 18 -15.51 1.51 2.85
C ASP A 18 -15.48 0.35 3.84
N ALA A 19 -15.71 -0.87 3.35
CA ALA A 19 -15.77 -2.06 4.18
C ALA A 19 -14.39 -2.48 4.72
N VAL A 20 -13.30 -2.19 4.00
CA VAL A 20 -11.93 -2.52 4.44
C VAL A 20 -11.25 -1.40 5.20
N TRP A 21 -11.69 -0.15 5.05
CA TRP A 21 -11.12 1.02 5.72
C TRP A 21 -10.98 0.88 7.26
N PRO A 22 -11.91 0.25 8.01
CA PRO A 22 -11.74 0.03 9.44
C PRO A 22 -10.41 -0.63 9.82
N LEU A 23 -9.81 -1.45 8.95
CA LEU A 23 -8.48 -2.03 9.18
C LEU A 23 -7.38 -0.97 9.28
N SER A 24 -7.45 0.10 8.46
CA SER A 24 -6.52 1.24 8.54
C SER A 24 -6.69 2.02 9.84
N ILE A 25 -7.94 2.25 10.26
CA ILE A 25 -8.24 2.96 11.52
C ILE A 25 -7.65 2.17 12.70
N GLU A 26 -7.90 0.86 12.76
CA GLU A 26 -7.40 0.01 13.84
C GLU A 26 -5.88 -0.05 13.88
N ALA A 27 -5.22 0.02 12.71
CA ALA A 27 -3.77 0.05 12.58
C ALA A 27 -3.16 1.43 12.90
N GLY A 28 -3.97 2.48 13.03
CA GLY A 28 -3.50 3.86 13.20
C GLY A 28 -2.87 4.45 11.95
N TRP A 29 -3.28 3.96 10.76
CA TRP A 29 -2.77 4.43 9.47
C TRP A 29 -3.65 5.56 8.94
N ASN A 30 -3.06 6.47 8.15
CA ASN A 30 -3.72 7.66 7.64
C ASN A 30 -4.49 7.46 6.32
N GLN A 31 -4.49 6.25 5.76
CA GLN A 31 -5.26 5.96 4.56
C GLN A 31 -6.76 6.05 4.86
N ASN A 32 -7.45 6.84 4.06
CA ASN A 32 -8.90 7.04 4.13
C ASN A 32 -9.63 6.18 3.07
N VAL A 33 -10.96 6.29 3.03
CA VAL A 33 -11.81 5.54 2.08
C VAL A 33 -11.45 5.85 0.62
N THR A 34 -11.13 7.10 0.31
CA THR A 34 -10.76 7.51 -1.06
C THR A 34 -9.45 6.86 -1.49
N ASP A 35 -8.48 6.79 -0.57
CA ASP A 35 -7.21 6.10 -0.83
C ASP A 35 -7.45 4.61 -1.10
N TRP A 36 -8.30 3.95 -0.30
CA TRP A 36 -8.64 2.55 -0.50
C TRP A 36 -9.32 2.31 -1.84
N ARG A 37 -10.33 3.12 -2.20
CA ARG A 37 -11.01 3.02 -3.50
C ARG A 37 -10.06 3.21 -4.67
N PHE A 38 -9.17 4.21 -4.57
CA PHE A 38 -8.14 4.44 -5.59
C PHE A 38 -7.21 3.24 -5.72
N MET A 39 -6.63 2.76 -4.61
CA MET A 39 -5.69 1.63 -4.62
C MET A 39 -6.34 0.35 -5.15
N LEU A 40 -7.59 0.04 -4.75
CA LEU A 40 -8.33 -1.12 -5.23
C LEU A 40 -8.70 -1.01 -6.71
N SER A 41 -8.95 0.20 -7.22
CA SER A 41 -9.21 0.42 -8.66
C SER A 41 -7.95 0.31 -9.52
N ALA A 42 -6.78 0.64 -8.96
CA ALA A 42 -5.49 0.63 -9.66
C ALA A 42 -4.73 -0.69 -9.51
N GLY A 43 -5.11 -1.53 -8.54
CA GLY A 43 -4.41 -2.75 -8.18
C GLY A 43 -5.32 -3.94 -7.93
N ARG A 44 -4.81 -4.92 -7.17
CA ARG A 44 -5.55 -6.11 -6.77
C ARG A 44 -5.52 -6.26 -5.25
N GLY A 45 -6.70 -6.24 -4.63
CA GLY A 45 -6.88 -6.47 -3.20
C GLY A 45 -7.16 -7.93 -2.88
N PHE A 46 -6.60 -8.41 -1.78
CA PHE A 46 -6.86 -9.72 -1.18
C PHE A 46 -7.14 -9.56 0.31
N GLY A 47 -8.01 -10.38 0.85
CA GLY A 47 -8.32 -10.31 2.27
C GLY A 47 -8.98 -11.57 2.81
N CYS A 48 -9.19 -11.58 4.12
CA CYS A 48 -9.90 -12.63 4.83
C CYS A 48 -11.09 -12.02 5.55
N ARG A 49 -12.23 -12.72 5.52
CA ARG A 49 -13.44 -12.32 6.24
C ARG A 49 -13.63 -13.18 7.47
N GLY A 50 -14.16 -12.58 8.53
CA GLY A 50 -14.70 -13.28 9.66
C GLY A 50 -16.03 -13.98 9.36
N ALA A 51 -16.51 -14.75 10.32
CA ALA A 51 -17.80 -15.46 10.22
C ALA A 51 -19.00 -14.50 10.06
N ASP A 52 -18.88 -13.28 10.57
CA ASP A 52 -19.86 -12.20 10.45
C ASP A 52 -19.77 -11.43 9.12
N GLY A 53 -18.83 -11.81 8.24
CA GLY A 53 -18.60 -11.16 6.96
C GLY A 53 -17.71 -9.91 7.01
N THR A 54 -17.27 -9.46 8.19
CA THR A 54 -16.35 -8.33 8.32
C THR A 54 -14.95 -8.68 7.82
N TRP A 55 -14.20 -7.67 7.36
CA TRP A 55 -12.82 -7.87 6.96
C TRP A 55 -11.91 -7.96 8.19
N GLU A 56 -11.26 -9.11 8.36
CA GLU A 56 -10.30 -9.34 9.44
C GLU A 56 -8.85 -9.11 9.01
N ALA A 57 -8.57 -9.21 7.72
CA ALA A 57 -7.24 -8.96 7.17
C ALA A 57 -7.32 -8.52 5.72
N SER A 58 -6.31 -7.77 5.29
CA SER A 58 -6.17 -7.27 3.91
C SER A 58 -4.73 -7.31 3.45
N SER A 59 -4.55 -7.26 2.14
CA SER A 59 -3.31 -6.96 1.43
C SER A 59 -3.64 -6.44 0.04
N LEU A 60 -2.71 -5.74 -0.60
CA LEU A 60 -2.94 -5.11 -1.88
C LEU A 60 -1.67 -5.13 -2.72
N VAL A 61 -1.80 -5.43 -4.02
CA VAL A 61 -0.74 -5.34 -5.03
C VAL A 61 -1.05 -4.18 -5.95
N LEU A 62 -0.16 -3.20 -6.01
CA LEU A 62 -0.22 -2.05 -6.91
C LEU A 62 0.81 -2.21 -8.01
N PRO A 63 0.44 -2.43 -9.28
CA PRO A 63 1.37 -2.41 -10.39
C PRO A 63 1.95 -0.99 -10.58
N LEU A 64 3.26 -0.90 -10.69
CA LEU A 64 4.01 0.34 -10.95
C LEU A 64 4.77 0.21 -12.27
N GLY A 65 4.03 -0.03 -13.35
CA GLY A 65 4.55 -0.41 -14.65
C GLY A 65 4.65 -1.93 -14.84
N GLN A 66 5.43 -2.36 -15.81
CA GLN A 66 5.53 -3.79 -16.17
C GLN A 66 6.51 -4.59 -15.29
N ARG A 67 7.45 -3.92 -14.64
CA ARG A 67 8.58 -4.56 -13.98
C ARG A 67 8.55 -4.49 -12.45
N LEU A 68 7.72 -3.65 -11.88
CA LEU A 68 7.64 -3.41 -10.45
C LEU A 68 6.18 -3.46 -10.00
N ALA A 69 5.92 -4.10 -8.86
CA ALA A 69 4.65 -4.02 -8.18
C ALA A 69 4.87 -3.78 -6.69
N TRP A 70 4.06 -2.92 -6.09
CA TRP A 70 4.17 -2.55 -4.68
C TRP A 70 3.14 -3.31 -3.87
N ILE A 71 3.58 -4.08 -2.88
CA ILE A 71 2.70 -4.75 -1.92
C ILE A 71 2.45 -3.78 -0.77
N SER A 72 1.19 -3.50 -0.50
CA SER A 72 0.77 -2.57 0.54
C SER A 72 -0.45 -3.06 1.29
N MET A 73 -0.90 -2.31 2.29
CA MET A 73 -2.12 -2.55 3.06
C MET A 73 -2.18 -3.97 3.65
N VAL A 74 -1.03 -4.53 4.03
CA VAL A 74 -0.96 -5.81 4.75
C VAL A 74 -1.35 -5.55 6.20
N LEU A 75 -2.64 -5.65 6.47
CA LEU A 75 -3.27 -5.34 7.74
C LEU A 75 -3.98 -6.57 8.29
N VAL A 76 -3.93 -6.73 9.61
CA VAL A 76 -4.66 -7.79 10.34
C VAL A 76 -5.24 -7.18 11.60
N THR A 77 -6.54 -7.40 11.87
CA THR A 77 -7.18 -6.96 13.10
C THR A 77 -6.42 -7.47 14.32
N LYS A 78 -6.42 -6.71 15.40
CA LYS A 78 -5.67 -7.06 16.62
C LYS A 78 -6.09 -8.45 17.15
N ALA A 79 -7.38 -8.77 17.07
CA ALA A 79 -7.93 -10.04 17.52
C ALA A 79 -7.41 -11.26 16.74
N ARG A 80 -6.98 -11.09 15.50
CA ARG A 80 -6.54 -12.17 14.61
C ARG A 80 -5.03 -12.18 14.33
N ARG A 81 -4.29 -11.29 14.98
CA ARG A 81 -2.82 -11.27 14.87
C ARG A 81 -2.20 -12.56 15.42
N ARG A 82 -0.98 -12.86 14.96
CA ARG A 82 -0.21 -14.07 15.32
C ARG A 82 -0.85 -15.39 14.87
N GLY A 83 -1.94 -15.34 14.08
CA GLY A 83 -2.59 -16.51 13.45
C GLY A 83 -2.12 -16.81 12.03
N GLY A 84 -1.06 -16.15 11.53
CA GLY A 84 -0.53 -16.39 10.19
C GLY A 84 -1.26 -15.69 9.04
N LEU A 85 -2.37 -14.96 9.29
CA LEU A 85 -3.17 -14.29 8.26
C LEU A 85 -2.33 -13.33 7.41
N GLY A 86 -1.55 -12.44 8.06
CA GLY A 86 -0.71 -11.48 7.35
C GLY A 86 0.36 -12.15 6.47
N THR A 87 1.00 -13.20 6.99
CA THR A 87 1.99 -13.98 6.23
C THR A 87 1.34 -14.70 5.04
N GLY A 88 0.15 -15.27 5.23
CA GLY A 88 -0.60 -15.93 4.16
C GLY A 88 -1.00 -14.96 3.04
N LEU A 89 -1.52 -13.79 3.41
CA LEU A 89 -1.87 -12.73 2.45
C LEU A 89 -0.63 -12.19 1.72
N LEU A 90 0.48 -12.00 2.43
CA LEU A 90 1.73 -11.56 1.81
C LEU A 90 2.25 -12.59 0.79
N LYS A 91 2.23 -13.89 1.12
CA LYS A 91 2.58 -14.95 0.16
C LYS A 91 1.69 -14.90 -1.07
N ARG A 92 0.37 -14.73 -0.90
CA ARG A 92 -0.57 -14.57 -2.02
C ARG A 92 -0.21 -13.37 -2.91
N CYS A 93 0.19 -12.24 -2.31
CA CYS A 93 0.65 -11.07 -3.07
C CYS A 93 1.96 -11.36 -3.83
N ILE A 94 2.93 -12.04 -3.20
CA ILE A 94 4.18 -12.43 -3.84
C ILE A 94 3.92 -13.33 -5.05
N GLU A 95 3.03 -14.33 -4.93
CA GLU A 95 2.63 -15.21 -6.02
C GLU A 95 2.02 -14.41 -7.18
N GLU A 96 1.14 -13.45 -6.88
CA GLU A 96 0.50 -12.59 -7.89
C GLU A 96 1.54 -11.75 -8.64
N VAL A 97 2.48 -11.13 -7.92
CA VAL A 97 3.55 -10.33 -8.52
C VAL A 97 4.49 -11.20 -9.35
N THR A 98 4.90 -12.36 -8.82
CA THR A 98 5.79 -13.30 -9.53
C THR A 98 5.14 -13.81 -10.81
N ALA A 99 3.86 -14.15 -10.78
CA ALA A 99 3.12 -14.60 -11.96
C ALA A 99 3.04 -13.54 -13.06
N SER A 100 3.11 -12.24 -12.69
CA SER A 100 3.15 -11.13 -13.67
C SER A 100 4.56 -10.88 -14.24
N GLY A 101 5.59 -11.54 -13.75
CA GLY A 101 7.00 -11.31 -14.12
C GLY A 101 7.60 -10.04 -13.52
N ALA A 102 6.91 -9.39 -12.59
CA ALA A 102 7.39 -8.20 -11.91
C ALA A 102 8.20 -8.53 -10.63
N VAL A 103 8.92 -7.52 -10.13
CA VAL A 103 9.59 -7.57 -8.83
C VAL A 103 8.67 -6.95 -7.79
N ALA A 104 8.56 -7.60 -6.63
CA ALA A 104 7.79 -7.10 -5.51
C ALA A 104 8.61 -6.10 -4.67
N GLY A 105 8.05 -4.92 -4.40
CA GLY A 105 8.54 -3.97 -3.42
C GLY A 105 7.51 -3.73 -2.31
N LEU A 106 7.95 -3.26 -1.15
CA LEU A 106 7.07 -2.85 -0.05
C LEU A 106 7.80 -1.91 0.92
N ASP A 107 7.03 -1.15 1.69
CA ASP A 107 7.52 -0.41 2.86
C ASP A 107 7.28 -1.24 4.12
N ALA A 108 8.35 -1.57 4.80
CA ALA A 108 8.29 -2.38 6.00
C ALA A 108 8.14 -1.53 7.27
N THR A 109 7.18 -1.89 8.12
CA THR A 109 7.21 -1.46 9.52
C THR A 109 8.24 -2.29 10.30
N GLU A 110 8.70 -1.79 11.44
CA GLU A 110 9.61 -2.57 12.32
C GLU A 110 9.06 -3.95 12.66
N GLN A 111 7.75 -4.05 12.89
CA GLN A 111 7.08 -5.33 13.20
C GLN A 111 6.98 -6.26 11.99
N GLY A 112 6.81 -5.72 10.79
CA GLY A 112 6.67 -6.52 9.56
C GLY A 112 8.00 -6.97 8.98
N ARG A 113 9.06 -6.18 9.14
CA ARG A 113 10.37 -6.40 8.53
C ARG A 113 10.93 -7.83 8.74
N PRO A 114 10.91 -8.43 9.96
CA PRO A 114 11.41 -9.79 10.14
C PRO A 114 10.70 -10.84 9.30
N ILE A 115 9.37 -10.67 9.11
CA ILE A 115 8.55 -11.58 8.29
C ILE A 115 8.94 -11.44 6.82
N TYR A 116 9.14 -10.21 6.34
CA TYR A 116 9.49 -9.92 4.95
C TYR A 116 10.86 -10.48 4.59
N LEU A 117 11.87 -10.34 5.48
CA LEU A 117 13.19 -10.93 5.29
C LEU A 117 13.13 -12.47 5.17
N GLN A 118 12.29 -13.14 5.99
CA GLN A 118 12.09 -14.60 5.90
C GLN A 118 11.43 -15.04 4.57
N LEU A 119 10.73 -14.13 3.89
CA LEU A 119 10.09 -14.38 2.60
C LEU A 119 10.94 -13.94 1.40
N GLY A 120 12.20 -13.61 1.61
CA GLY A 120 13.16 -13.31 0.55
C GLY A 120 13.25 -11.85 0.15
N PHE A 121 12.61 -10.93 0.89
CA PHE A 121 12.85 -9.50 0.70
C PHE A 121 14.20 -9.08 1.27
N HIS A 122 14.78 -8.05 0.69
CA HIS A 122 16.02 -7.43 1.14
C HIS A 122 15.82 -5.95 1.38
N ASP A 123 16.49 -5.41 2.39
CA ASP A 123 16.46 -3.96 2.64
C ASP A 123 17.17 -3.22 1.50
N LEU A 124 16.53 -2.19 0.98
CA LEU A 124 17.12 -1.27 0.00
C LEU A 124 17.62 0.01 0.68
N TYR A 125 16.77 0.63 1.49
CA TYR A 125 17.08 1.86 2.22
C TYR A 125 16.08 2.05 3.36
N THR A 126 16.39 2.97 4.26
CA THR A 126 15.50 3.36 5.36
C THR A 126 14.70 4.59 4.99
N ILE A 127 13.39 4.56 5.26
CA ILE A 127 12.49 5.69 5.09
C ILE A 127 12.22 6.31 6.45
N SER A 128 12.35 7.64 6.56
CA SER A 128 11.93 8.39 7.74
C SER A 128 10.60 9.05 7.50
N ARG A 129 9.62 8.78 8.38
CA ARG A 129 8.35 9.48 8.36
C ARG A 129 8.41 10.66 9.34
N TRP A 130 8.26 11.86 8.79
CA TRP A 130 8.22 13.08 9.59
C TRP A 130 6.78 13.44 9.92
N HIS A 131 6.55 13.88 11.15
CA HIS A 131 5.29 14.43 11.62
C HIS A 131 5.51 15.88 12.04
N LEU A 132 4.57 16.75 11.66
CA LEU A 132 4.60 18.17 12.01
C LEU A 132 3.30 18.54 12.71
N ASP A 133 3.37 18.82 14.00
CA ASP A 133 2.18 19.13 14.81
C ASP A 133 1.66 20.55 14.56
N ASN A 134 2.56 21.50 14.25
CA ASN A 134 2.20 22.88 14.00
C ASN A 134 2.93 23.42 12.77
N MET A 135 2.18 23.74 11.72
CA MET A 135 2.72 24.50 10.60
C MET A 135 2.80 25.98 10.98
N ALA A 136 4.01 26.49 11.21
CA ALA A 136 4.20 27.93 11.15
C ALA A 136 3.88 28.39 9.72
N LYS A 137 2.98 29.39 9.59
CA LYS A 137 2.68 30.03 8.30
C LYS A 137 3.86 30.90 7.84
N ALA A 138 5.04 30.33 7.68
CA ALA A 138 6.15 31.01 7.08
C ALA A 138 6.03 30.82 5.56
N ALA A 139 5.62 31.85 4.84
CA ALA A 139 5.76 31.87 3.40
C ALA A 139 7.26 31.93 3.09
N VAL A 140 7.85 30.80 2.74
CA VAL A 140 9.21 30.74 2.21
C VAL A 140 9.13 31.22 0.75
N PRO A 141 9.73 32.37 0.40
CA PRO A 141 9.70 32.83 -0.99
C PRO A 141 10.41 31.83 -1.88
N PRO A 142 9.97 31.66 -3.14
CA PRO A 142 10.66 30.78 -4.07
C PRO A 142 12.09 31.30 -4.32
N PRO A 143 13.06 30.41 -4.61
CA PRO A 143 14.40 30.82 -5.01
C PRO A 143 14.36 31.77 -6.22
N HIS A 144 15.41 32.61 -6.36
CA HIS A 144 15.50 33.53 -7.48
C HIS A 144 15.38 32.81 -8.82
N GLY A 145 14.58 33.35 -9.72
CA GLY A 145 14.34 32.75 -11.05
C GLY A 145 13.34 31.56 -11.06
N ILE A 146 12.77 31.19 -9.93
CA ILE A 146 11.74 30.14 -9.82
C ILE A 146 10.36 30.78 -9.66
N THR A 147 9.42 30.38 -10.51
CA THR A 147 8.00 30.75 -10.37
C THR A 147 7.21 29.56 -9.87
N LEU A 148 6.48 29.74 -8.77
CA LEU A 148 5.56 28.73 -8.22
C LEU A 148 4.13 29.03 -8.69
N ARG A 149 3.44 28.02 -9.17
CA ARG A 149 2.01 28.07 -9.46
C ARG A 149 1.32 26.78 -9.03
N PRO A 150 0.03 26.78 -8.75
CA PRO A 150 -0.73 25.55 -8.54
C PRO A 150 -0.61 24.64 -9.75
N ALA A 151 -0.46 23.33 -9.52
CA ALA A 151 -0.54 22.32 -10.56
C ALA A 151 -2.01 21.97 -10.84
N GLY A 152 -2.37 21.82 -12.10
CA GLY A 152 -3.68 21.36 -12.54
C GLY A 152 -3.61 19.98 -13.21
N ILE A 153 -4.77 19.42 -13.56
CA ILE A 153 -4.86 18.11 -14.24
C ILE A 153 -4.05 18.07 -15.53
N ALA A 154 -4.00 19.18 -16.28
CA ALA A 154 -3.22 19.31 -17.51
C ALA A 154 -1.70 19.16 -17.31
N ASP A 155 -1.20 19.34 -16.07
CA ASP A 155 0.21 19.19 -15.76
C ASP A 155 0.61 17.72 -15.51
N LEU A 156 -0.34 16.84 -15.20
CA LEU A 156 -0.08 15.47 -14.83
C LEU A 156 0.78 14.69 -15.83
N PRO A 157 0.54 14.74 -17.15
CA PRO A 157 1.38 14.05 -18.11
C PRO A 157 2.85 14.50 -18.06
N ARG A 158 3.08 15.81 -17.89
CA ARG A 158 4.44 16.37 -17.78
C ARG A 158 5.10 15.98 -16.46
N LEU A 159 4.36 15.97 -15.37
CA LEU A 159 4.85 15.54 -14.05
C LEU A 159 5.23 14.06 -14.07
N ALA A 160 4.42 13.18 -14.68
CA ALA A 160 4.72 11.76 -14.83
C ALA A 160 5.98 11.54 -15.69
N LEU A 161 6.13 12.28 -16.78
CA LEU A 161 7.30 12.21 -17.63
C LEU A 161 8.58 12.65 -16.89
N TYR A 162 8.45 13.65 -16.02
CA TYR A 162 9.53 14.11 -15.16
C TYR A 162 9.88 13.11 -14.04
N ASP A 163 8.87 12.48 -13.40
CA ASP A 163 9.05 11.52 -12.31
C ASP A 163 9.71 10.20 -12.76
N ARG A 164 9.35 9.73 -13.96
CA ARG A 164 9.76 8.41 -14.48
C ARG A 164 11.27 8.12 -14.43
N PRO A 165 12.18 9.01 -14.85
CA PRO A 165 13.62 8.76 -14.80
C PRO A 165 14.18 8.63 -13.39
N PHE A 166 13.54 9.26 -12.41
CA PHE A 166 13.97 9.26 -11.01
C PHE A 166 13.36 8.13 -10.18
N SER A 167 12.07 7.87 -10.36
CA SER A 167 11.37 6.83 -9.63
C SER A 167 11.52 5.44 -10.25
N GLY A 168 11.80 5.36 -11.56
CA GLY A 168 11.75 4.11 -12.31
C GLY A 168 10.33 3.52 -12.44
N MET A 169 9.31 4.27 -12.01
CA MET A 169 7.93 3.82 -11.93
C MET A 169 7.08 4.39 -13.06
N GLU A 170 6.17 3.59 -13.57
CA GLU A 170 5.08 4.05 -14.43
C GLU A 170 3.83 4.22 -13.57
N ARG A 171 3.62 5.44 -13.08
CA ARG A 171 2.43 5.72 -12.25
C ARG A 171 1.21 5.93 -13.14
N PRO A 172 0.10 5.18 -12.92
CA PRO A 172 -1.12 5.42 -13.68
C PRO A 172 -1.67 6.80 -13.32
N LEU A 173 -1.77 7.65 -14.33
CA LEU A 173 -2.47 8.93 -14.25
C LEU A 173 -3.95 8.65 -14.56
N ARG A 174 -4.79 8.55 -13.52
CA ARG A 174 -6.24 8.40 -13.65
C ARG A 174 -6.96 9.51 -12.91
#